data_118060876bb5400b27420ba7f78b208d
#
_entry.id   118060876bb5400b27420ba7f78b208d
#
_cell.length_a   1.000
_cell.length_b   1.000
_cell.length_c   1.000
_cell.angle_alpha   90.00
_cell.angle_beta   90.00
_cell.angle_gamma   90.00
#
_symmetry.space_group_name_H-M   'P 1'
#
loop_
_entity.id
_entity.type
_entity.pdbx_description
1 polymer ?
#
loop_
_entity_poly.entity_id
_entity_poly.type
_entity_poly.pdbx_seq_one_letter_code
_entity_poly.pdbx_strand_id
1 'polypeptide(L)'
;MEKKKNKGIIVLIVVLILCIVGLVLYILVDKDIIKWNSTTAENKQVEEKITSDDTEKDDTRVELDPENSNIKYLFDNAHRLSIGPEAQIYRDGGYKVSDMSEEDKMTLLGRQWSNFVEQIGPSSSDGYTWTLYLNEDTLKDIYERTFGPNTYHQVNQITDGLCTTLTYDIANKRYSYVGKYGCGGTTVFSVHEKIISATKYSDRIEIVSATVYLDGMSNQIYKDYNKTKSLGENVFYSNNYTDEEREALEDKYIEDNKDNLEQYTYTYNLNEDGFYYLTSVERTKA
;
A
#
# COMPACT_ATOMS: atom_id res chain seq x y z
N MET A 1 44.73 44.44 -23.33
CA MET A 1 44.65 43.38 -22.29
C MET A 1 43.20 43.01 -21.94
N GLU A 2 42.35 42.63 -22.90
CA GLU A 2 40.88 42.38 -22.63
C GLU A 2 40.36 41.01 -23.06
N LYS A 3 41.19 40.12 -23.57
CA LYS A 3 40.75 38.80 -24.08
C LYS A 3 40.72 37.65 -23.07
N LYS A 4 41.15 37.85 -21.81
CA LYS A 4 41.18 36.75 -20.80
C LYS A 4 39.93 36.62 -19.94
N LYS A 5 39.06 37.65 -19.83
CA LYS A 5 37.87 37.64 -18.98
C LYS A 5 36.72 36.78 -19.54
N ASN A 6 36.63 36.62 -20.86
CA ASN A 6 35.47 35.91 -21.46
C ASN A 6 35.57 34.38 -21.41
N LYS A 7 36.78 33.79 -21.25
CA LYS A 7 36.91 32.33 -21.19
C LYS A 7 36.30 31.73 -19.92
N GLY A 8 36.45 32.41 -18.77
CA GLY A 8 35.85 31.96 -17.50
C GLY A 8 34.33 31.99 -17.50
N ILE A 9 33.73 33.03 -18.11
CA ILE A 9 32.30 33.16 -18.24
C ILE A 9 31.73 32.08 -19.17
N ILE A 10 32.40 31.78 -20.27
CA ILE A 10 31.96 30.71 -21.20
C ILE A 10 32.00 29.34 -20.51
N VAL A 11 33.04 29.03 -19.74
CA VAL A 11 33.14 27.79 -18.97
C VAL A 11 32.00 27.68 -17.94
N LEU A 12 31.70 28.77 -17.24
CA LEU A 12 30.62 28.82 -16.25
C LEU A 12 29.22 28.56 -16.89
N ILE A 13 29.01 29.17 -18.07
CA ILE A 13 27.73 28.97 -18.83
C ILE A 13 27.62 27.52 -19.31
N VAL A 14 28.70 26.89 -19.79
CA VAL A 14 28.70 25.50 -20.23
C VAL A 14 28.41 24.57 -19.06
N VAL A 15 29.02 24.79 -17.90
CA VAL A 15 28.74 23.99 -16.67
C VAL A 15 27.29 24.15 -16.25
N LEU A 16 26.74 25.38 -16.29
CA LEU A 16 25.33 25.63 -15.93
C LEU A 16 24.37 24.91 -16.88
N ILE A 17 24.65 24.93 -18.19
CA ILE A 17 23.85 24.20 -19.19
C ILE A 17 23.87 22.69 -18.94
N LEU A 18 25.07 22.13 -18.64
CA LEU A 18 25.22 20.71 -18.32
C LEU A 18 24.44 20.32 -17.05
N CYS A 19 24.46 21.18 -16.02
CA CYS A 19 23.65 20.98 -14.83
C CYS A 19 22.13 21.01 -15.11
N ILE A 20 21.67 21.94 -15.94
CA ILE A 20 20.25 22.04 -16.34
C ILE A 20 19.85 20.81 -17.16
N VAL A 21 20.67 20.38 -18.12
CA VAL A 21 20.39 19.18 -18.91
C VAL A 21 20.37 17.93 -18.03
N GLY A 22 21.30 17.82 -17.07
CA GLY A 22 21.32 16.73 -16.09
C GLY A 22 20.07 16.72 -15.21
N LEU A 23 19.59 17.89 -14.78
CA LEU A 23 18.39 18.03 -13.97
C LEU A 23 17.11 17.72 -14.77
N VAL A 24 17.05 18.12 -16.04
CA VAL A 24 15.96 17.78 -16.94
C VAL A 24 15.93 16.28 -17.25
N LEU A 25 17.08 15.65 -17.48
CA LEU A 25 17.18 14.21 -17.66
C LEU A 25 16.79 13.45 -16.39
N TYR A 26 17.20 13.93 -15.22
CA TYR A 26 16.77 13.37 -13.93
C TYR A 26 15.25 13.46 -13.74
N ILE A 27 14.64 14.62 -14.01
CA ILE A 27 13.19 14.81 -13.93
C ILE A 27 12.44 13.96 -14.98
N LEU A 28 13.01 13.77 -16.17
CA LEU A 28 12.41 12.91 -17.20
C LEU A 28 12.47 11.43 -16.82
N VAL A 29 13.58 10.98 -16.23
CA VAL A 29 13.71 9.62 -15.68
C VAL A 29 12.75 9.41 -14.49
N ASP A 30 12.64 10.39 -13.60
CA ASP A 30 11.73 10.34 -12.46
C ASP A 30 10.25 10.38 -12.91
N LYS A 31 9.93 11.16 -13.96
CA LYS A 31 8.60 11.16 -14.60
C LYS A 31 8.31 9.88 -15.40
N ASP A 32 9.30 9.24 -15.95
CA ASP A 32 9.11 7.95 -16.62
C ASP A 32 8.88 6.82 -15.61
N ILE A 33 9.42 6.91 -14.40
CA ILE A 33 9.04 6.04 -13.28
C ILE A 33 7.58 6.27 -12.87
N ILE A 34 7.08 7.52 -12.90
CA ILE A 34 5.68 7.86 -12.65
C ILE A 34 4.78 7.50 -13.86
N LYS A 35 5.28 7.52 -15.08
CA LYS A 35 4.57 7.06 -16.29
C LYS A 35 4.51 5.55 -16.45
N TRP A 36 5.18 4.79 -15.60
CA TRP A 36 5.21 3.33 -15.69
C TRP A 36 3.83 2.68 -15.44
N ASN A 37 2.88 3.43 -14.87
CA ASN A 37 1.48 3.00 -14.76
C ASN A 37 0.62 3.31 -16.00
N SER A 38 1.20 3.80 -17.10
CA SER A 38 0.46 4.15 -18.32
C SER A 38 1.12 3.72 -19.64
N THR A 39 2.09 2.79 -19.62
CA THR A 39 2.71 2.32 -20.85
C THR A 39 2.54 0.81 -21.05
N THR A 40 1.53 0.47 -21.77
CA THR A 40 1.28 -0.71 -22.61
C THR A 40 2.48 -1.01 -23.53
N ALA A 41 3.64 -1.41 -23.04
CA ALA A 41 4.79 -1.68 -23.93
C ALA A 41 5.67 -2.88 -23.57
N GLU A 42 5.47 -3.59 -22.45
CA GLU A 42 6.28 -4.77 -22.14
C GLU A 42 5.49 -6.08 -21.90
N ASN A 43 4.19 -6.08 -22.15
CA ASN A 43 3.41 -7.34 -22.21
C ASN A 43 3.40 -7.99 -23.61
N LYS A 44 4.34 -7.65 -24.49
CA LYS A 44 4.40 -8.18 -25.87
C LYS A 44 5.27 -9.43 -26.06
N GLN A 45 5.60 -10.16 -25.03
CA GLN A 45 6.38 -11.40 -25.18
C GLN A 45 5.74 -12.68 -24.64
N VAL A 46 4.42 -12.74 -24.49
CA VAL A 46 3.71 -14.03 -24.37
C VAL A 46 2.43 -13.97 -25.21
N GLU A 47 2.56 -13.67 -26.48
CA GLU A 47 1.56 -14.06 -27.48
C GLU A 47 2.15 -15.20 -28.32
N GLU A 48 2.11 -16.40 -27.79
CA GLU A 48 2.07 -17.59 -28.62
C GLU A 48 0.62 -17.87 -29.02
N LYS A 49 0.41 -17.75 -30.31
CA LYS A 49 -0.72 -18.02 -31.13
C LYS A 49 -1.40 -19.33 -30.75
N ILE A 50 -2.58 -19.26 -30.15
CA ILE A 50 -3.51 -20.40 -30.06
C ILE A 50 -4.73 -20.08 -30.92
N THR A 51 -4.86 -20.84 -31.99
CA THR A 51 -6.03 -20.89 -32.87
C THR A 51 -7.25 -21.39 -32.11
N SER A 52 -8.35 -20.68 -32.29
CA SER A 52 -9.69 -21.00 -31.79
C SER A 52 -10.13 -22.41 -32.13
N ASP A 53 -10.58 -23.17 -31.14
CA ASP A 53 -11.73 -24.05 -31.31
C ASP A 53 -12.49 -24.21 -29.98
N ASP A 54 -13.79 -24.45 -30.05
CA ASP A 54 -14.88 -24.30 -29.13
C ASP A 54 -14.75 -24.87 -27.69
N THR A 55 -15.36 -24.09 -26.74
CA THR A 55 -16.06 -24.54 -25.52
C THR A 55 -15.31 -25.39 -24.52
N GLU A 56 -14.48 -24.68 -23.73
CA GLU A 56 -14.32 -24.87 -22.26
C GLU A 56 -13.71 -23.58 -21.74
N LYS A 57 -14.23 -23.01 -20.61
CA LYS A 57 -13.52 -21.95 -19.89
C LYS A 57 -12.20 -22.55 -19.44
N ASP A 58 -11.18 -22.39 -20.24
CA ASP A 58 -9.81 -22.75 -19.89
C ASP A 58 -9.36 -21.80 -18.79
N ASP A 59 -9.44 -22.29 -17.57
CA ASP A 59 -8.98 -21.59 -16.36
C ASP A 59 -7.44 -21.70 -16.36
N THR A 60 -6.80 -20.98 -17.27
CA THR A 60 -5.35 -20.93 -17.39
C THR A 60 -4.79 -20.33 -16.12
N ARG A 61 -4.42 -21.21 -15.21
CA ARG A 61 -3.79 -20.89 -13.93
C ARG A 61 -2.29 -20.74 -14.16
N VAL A 62 -1.72 -19.58 -13.78
CA VAL A 62 -0.29 -19.30 -13.83
C VAL A 62 0.19 -18.91 -12.43
N GLU A 63 1.11 -19.68 -11.89
CA GLU A 63 1.78 -19.33 -10.65
C GLU A 63 2.72 -18.12 -10.90
N LEU A 64 2.63 -17.13 -10.02
CA LEU A 64 3.45 -15.92 -10.07
C LEU A 64 4.48 -15.95 -8.93
N ASP A 65 5.61 -15.29 -9.15
CA ASP A 65 6.60 -15.07 -8.11
C ASP A 65 6.03 -14.13 -7.01
N PRO A 66 5.91 -14.56 -5.75
CA PRO A 66 5.47 -13.71 -4.64
C PRO A 66 6.36 -12.48 -4.43
N GLU A 67 7.63 -12.55 -4.82
CA GLU A 67 8.58 -11.44 -4.70
C GLU A 67 8.50 -10.44 -5.87
N ASN A 68 7.66 -10.72 -6.87
CA ASN A 68 7.44 -9.81 -8.00
C ASN A 68 6.91 -8.46 -7.52
N SER A 69 7.51 -7.37 -7.99
CA SER A 69 7.19 -6.01 -7.56
C SER A 69 5.72 -5.62 -7.78
N ASN A 70 5.07 -6.12 -8.84
CA ASN A 70 3.67 -5.85 -9.10
C ASN A 70 2.76 -6.59 -8.11
N ILE A 71 3.12 -7.81 -7.72
CA ILE A 71 2.39 -8.58 -6.70
C ILE A 71 2.51 -7.90 -5.34
N LYS A 72 3.73 -7.51 -4.95
CA LYS A 72 3.96 -6.73 -3.73
C LYS A 72 3.17 -5.42 -3.75
N TYR A 73 3.18 -4.69 -4.85
CA TYR A 73 2.42 -3.45 -5.00
C TYR A 73 0.91 -3.66 -4.79
N LEU A 74 0.30 -4.69 -5.38
CA LEU A 74 -1.11 -5.02 -5.16
C LEU A 74 -1.37 -5.34 -3.69
N PHE A 75 -0.53 -6.17 -3.09
CA PHE A 75 -0.65 -6.58 -1.69
C PHE A 75 -0.49 -5.38 -0.75
N ASP A 76 0.54 -4.55 -0.94
CA ASP A 76 0.81 -3.36 -0.11
C ASP A 76 -0.32 -2.33 -0.20
N ASN A 77 -1.02 -2.25 -1.33
CA ASN A 77 -2.19 -1.40 -1.48
C ASN A 77 -3.43 -1.91 -0.71
N ALA A 78 -3.53 -3.20 -0.46
CA ALA A 78 -4.64 -3.82 0.28
C ALA A 78 -4.27 -4.13 1.72
N HIS A 79 -3.00 -4.48 1.97
CA HIS A 79 -2.49 -4.79 3.31
C HIS A 79 -2.41 -3.55 4.19
N ARG A 80 -2.77 -3.68 5.48
CA ARG A 80 -2.94 -2.53 6.36
C ARG A 80 -2.50 -2.78 7.80
N LEU A 81 -2.67 -1.75 8.60
CA LEU A 81 -2.45 -1.77 10.03
C LEU A 81 -3.51 -2.60 10.75
N SER A 82 -3.17 -3.07 11.93
CA SER A 82 -4.03 -3.88 12.79
C SER A 82 -5.16 -3.10 13.50
N ILE A 83 -5.56 -1.93 12.97
CA ILE A 83 -6.52 -1.01 13.62
C ILE A 83 -7.59 -0.58 12.61
N GLY A 84 -8.82 -0.36 13.10
CA GLY A 84 -9.95 0.05 12.27
C GLY A 84 -10.60 -1.10 11.50
N PRO A 85 -11.17 -0.85 10.32
CA PRO A 85 -11.81 -1.89 9.50
C PRO A 85 -10.90 -3.06 9.16
N GLU A 86 -9.62 -2.82 9.02
CA GLU A 86 -8.62 -3.85 8.73
C GLU A 86 -8.51 -4.89 9.84
N ALA A 87 -8.70 -4.48 11.09
CA ALA A 87 -8.73 -5.42 12.20
C ALA A 87 -9.86 -6.44 12.06
N GLN A 88 -10.92 -6.13 11.31
CA GLN A 88 -12.00 -7.05 11.02
C GLN A 88 -11.54 -8.21 10.14
N ILE A 89 -10.59 -8.01 9.21
CA ILE A 89 -10.00 -9.09 8.41
C ILE A 89 -9.60 -10.23 9.33
N TYR A 90 -8.88 -9.89 10.39
CA TYR A 90 -8.31 -10.87 11.32
C TYR A 90 -9.31 -11.41 12.32
N ARG A 91 -10.31 -10.61 12.72
CA ARG A 91 -11.35 -11.05 13.67
C ARG A 91 -12.44 -11.87 13.01
N ASP A 92 -12.96 -11.37 11.89
CA ASP A 92 -14.17 -11.88 11.24
C ASP A 92 -13.85 -12.82 10.05
N GLY A 93 -12.56 -12.96 9.73
CA GLY A 93 -12.11 -13.85 8.68
C GLY A 93 -12.15 -13.25 7.27
N GLY A 94 -12.19 -11.92 7.18
CA GLY A 94 -12.11 -11.21 5.90
C GLY A 94 -13.31 -10.34 5.59
N TYR A 95 -13.33 -9.79 4.37
CA TYR A 95 -14.40 -8.92 3.88
C TYR A 95 -14.54 -8.99 2.35
N LYS A 96 -15.71 -8.57 1.86
CA LYS A 96 -15.92 -8.25 0.44
C LYS A 96 -16.06 -6.75 0.30
N VAL A 97 -15.37 -6.17 -0.68
CA VAL A 97 -15.39 -4.72 -0.92
C VAL A 97 -16.81 -4.22 -1.23
N SER A 98 -17.63 -5.05 -1.91
CA SER A 98 -19.04 -4.74 -2.19
C SER A 98 -19.90 -4.54 -0.94
N ASP A 99 -19.52 -5.15 0.18
CA ASP A 99 -20.31 -5.15 1.42
C ASP A 99 -19.84 -4.06 2.38
N MET A 100 -18.75 -3.34 2.05
CA MET A 100 -18.20 -2.27 2.87
C MET A 100 -18.92 -0.94 2.63
N SER A 101 -19.08 -0.17 3.70
CA SER A 101 -19.48 1.24 3.58
C SER A 101 -18.36 2.08 2.93
N GLU A 102 -18.72 3.24 2.39
CA GLU A 102 -17.71 4.15 1.82
C GLU A 102 -16.73 4.66 2.89
N GLU A 103 -17.21 4.90 4.11
CA GLU A 103 -16.37 5.28 5.24
C GLU A 103 -15.37 4.18 5.60
N ASP A 104 -15.77 2.90 5.57
CA ASP A 104 -14.88 1.77 5.82
C ASP A 104 -13.81 1.65 4.74
N LYS A 105 -14.20 1.79 3.47
CA LYS A 105 -13.24 1.79 2.35
C LYS A 105 -12.22 2.92 2.47
N MET A 106 -12.68 4.14 2.84
CA MET A 106 -11.79 5.28 3.08
C MET A 106 -10.84 5.03 4.25
N THR A 107 -11.33 4.39 5.32
CA THR A 107 -10.50 4.03 6.48
C THR A 107 -9.49 2.93 6.11
N LEU A 108 -9.89 1.95 5.30
CA LEU A 108 -8.99 0.94 4.77
C LEU A 108 -7.82 1.56 3.99
N LEU A 109 -8.05 2.66 3.29
CA LEU A 109 -7.01 3.40 2.58
C LEU A 109 -6.23 4.38 3.47
N GLY A 110 -6.54 4.45 4.78
CA GLY A 110 -6.00 5.45 5.70
C GLY A 110 -4.48 5.56 5.67
N ARG A 111 -3.79 4.43 5.64
CA ARG A 111 -2.33 4.39 5.58
C ARG A 111 -1.76 4.91 4.25
N GLN A 112 -2.48 4.72 3.15
CA GLN A 112 -2.05 5.22 1.84
C GLN A 112 -2.26 6.73 1.76
N TRP A 113 -3.48 7.20 2.00
CA TRP A 113 -3.76 8.63 1.85
C TRP A 113 -3.04 9.47 2.91
N SER A 114 -2.73 8.94 4.09
CA SER A 114 -1.98 9.68 5.11
C SER A 114 -0.58 10.11 4.64
N ASN A 115 0.03 9.36 3.73
CA ASN A 115 1.31 9.71 3.14
C ASN A 115 1.24 10.96 2.22
N PHE A 116 0.05 11.34 1.77
CA PHE A 116 -0.19 12.49 0.89
C PHE A 116 -0.80 13.68 1.62
N VAL A 117 -0.96 13.60 2.92
CA VAL A 117 -1.47 14.71 3.75
C VAL A 117 -0.41 15.80 3.85
N GLU A 118 -0.78 16.99 3.37
CA GLU A 118 0.03 18.18 3.55
C GLU A 118 -0.12 18.70 4.99
N GLN A 119 0.99 18.96 5.65
CA GLN A 119 1.03 19.49 7.01
C GLN A 119 1.50 20.94 6.99
N ILE A 120 0.66 21.83 7.47
CA ILE A 120 0.99 23.25 7.63
C ILE A 120 0.95 23.59 9.11
N GLY A 121 2.08 23.96 9.65
CA GLY A 121 2.10 24.35 11.04
C GLY A 121 3.46 24.34 11.70
N PRO A 122 3.49 24.52 13.01
CA PRO A 122 2.33 24.66 13.91
C PRO A 122 1.55 25.96 13.67
N SER A 123 0.23 25.85 13.57
CA SER A 123 -0.67 26.99 13.27
C SER A 123 -1.09 27.79 14.51
N SER A 124 -0.69 27.35 15.68
CA SER A 124 -0.99 28.01 16.95
C SER A 124 0.26 28.36 17.76
N SER A 125 0.13 29.29 18.68
CA SER A 125 1.20 29.71 19.58
C SER A 125 1.65 28.62 20.57
N ASP A 126 0.88 27.54 20.72
CA ASP A 126 1.23 26.38 21.55
C ASP A 126 2.26 25.45 20.90
N GLY A 127 2.55 25.63 19.60
CA GLY A 127 3.50 24.83 18.86
C GLY A 127 3.03 23.40 18.55
N TYR A 128 1.79 23.04 18.88
CA TYR A 128 1.28 21.68 18.77
C TYR A 128 0.07 21.53 17.83
N THR A 129 -0.58 22.63 17.46
CA THR A 129 -1.75 22.58 16.57
C THR A 129 -1.31 22.67 15.12
N TRP A 130 -1.68 21.68 14.33
CA TRP A 130 -1.37 21.56 12.92
C TRP A 130 -2.62 21.72 12.08
N THR A 131 -2.44 22.20 10.85
CA THR A 131 -3.47 22.13 9.81
C THR A 131 -3.05 21.08 8.81
N LEU A 132 -3.92 20.12 8.58
CA LEU A 132 -3.70 19.00 7.66
C LEU A 132 -4.65 19.17 6.46
N TYR A 133 -4.15 18.86 5.28
CA TYR A 133 -4.92 18.90 4.04
C TYR A 133 -4.66 17.64 3.20
N LEU A 134 -5.73 17.12 2.60
CA LEU A 134 -5.65 16.08 1.58
C LEU A 134 -6.56 16.48 0.43
N ASN A 135 -6.00 16.64 -0.76
CA ASN A 135 -6.76 16.98 -1.95
C ASN A 135 -7.71 15.85 -2.34
N GLU A 136 -8.95 16.18 -2.73
CA GLU A 136 -9.95 15.21 -3.15
C GLU A 136 -9.47 14.38 -4.35
N ASP A 137 -8.85 15.02 -5.35
CA ASP A 137 -8.36 14.33 -6.54
C ASP A 137 -7.29 13.27 -6.19
N THR A 138 -6.43 13.56 -5.21
CA THR A 138 -5.43 12.58 -4.72
C THR A 138 -6.11 11.40 -4.05
N LEU A 139 -7.10 11.65 -3.17
CA LEU A 139 -7.85 10.59 -2.52
C LEU A 139 -8.62 9.74 -3.53
N LYS A 140 -9.28 10.40 -4.49
CA LYS A 140 -9.98 9.73 -5.57
C LYS A 140 -9.07 8.81 -6.37
N ASP A 141 -7.88 9.27 -6.74
CA ASP A 141 -6.91 8.48 -7.49
C ASP A 141 -6.45 7.23 -6.69
N ILE A 142 -6.18 7.39 -5.40
CA ILE A 142 -5.84 6.26 -4.50
C ILE A 142 -7.01 5.28 -4.43
N TYR A 143 -8.22 5.78 -4.25
CA TYR A 143 -9.43 4.97 -4.12
C TYR A 143 -9.70 4.14 -5.38
N GLU A 144 -9.70 4.79 -6.55
CA GLU A 144 -10.01 4.13 -7.82
C GLU A 144 -8.92 3.14 -8.27
N ARG A 145 -7.67 3.39 -7.90
CA ARG A 145 -6.59 2.40 -8.10
C ARG A 145 -6.78 1.14 -7.26
N THR A 146 -7.37 1.27 -6.08
CA THR A 146 -7.56 0.13 -5.17
C THR A 146 -8.85 -0.62 -5.45
N PHE A 147 -9.98 0.09 -5.64
CA PHE A 147 -11.31 -0.50 -5.72
C PHE A 147 -11.96 -0.46 -7.11
N GLY A 148 -11.25 0.05 -8.10
CA GLY A 148 -11.70 0.12 -9.50
C GLY A 148 -12.13 1.51 -9.96
N PRO A 149 -12.09 1.74 -11.28
CA PRO A 149 -12.38 3.04 -11.88
C PRO A 149 -13.86 3.43 -11.69
N ASN A 150 -14.09 4.74 -11.53
CA ASN A 150 -15.42 5.34 -11.37
C ASN A 150 -16.22 4.82 -10.15
N THR A 151 -15.52 4.28 -9.14
CA THR A 151 -16.13 3.76 -7.91
C THR A 151 -16.08 4.74 -6.74
N TYR A 152 -15.33 5.84 -6.89
CA TYR A 152 -15.19 6.84 -5.83
C TYR A 152 -16.49 7.57 -5.55
N HIS A 153 -16.86 7.60 -4.28
CA HIS A 153 -17.94 8.41 -3.73
C HIS A 153 -17.41 9.29 -2.61
N GLN A 154 -17.60 10.61 -2.76
CA GLN A 154 -17.18 11.56 -1.75
C GLN A 154 -17.97 11.35 -0.45
N VAL A 155 -17.26 11.32 0.67
CA VAL A 155 -17.82 11.24 2.03
C VAL A 155 -17.52 12.53 2.80
N ASN A 156 -18.27 12.78 3.89
CA ASN A 156 -18.07 14.01 4.67
C ASN A 156 -16.82 13.96 5.56
N GLN A 157 -16.43 12.78 5.97
CA GLN A 157 -15.26 12.57 6.84
C GLN A 157 -14.51 11.32 6.44
N ILE A 158 -13.20 11.35 6.60
CA ILE A 158 -12.31 10.20 6.47
C ILE A 158 -11.44 10.10 7.72
N THR A 159 -11.07 8.89 8.10
CA THR A 159 -10.18 8.62 9.24
C THR A 159 -9.05 7.69 8.82
N ASP A 160 -7.88 7.85 9.44
CA ASP A 160 -6.77 6.91 9.30
C ASP A 160 -6.95 5.62 10.15
N GLY A 161 -8.10 5.50 10.81
CA GLY A 161 -8.38 4.38 11.71
C GLY A 161 -7.66 4.46 13.06
N LEU A 162 -6.79 5.46 13.25
CA LEU A 162 -6.03 5.68 14.47
C LEU A 162 -6.62 6.85 15.27
N CYS A 163 -6.33 8.06 14.87
CA CYS A 163 -6.76 9.25 15.59
C CYS A 163 -6.89 10.51 14.74
N THR A 164 -6.61 10.43 13.44
CA THR A 164 -6.77 11.56 12.53
C THR A 164 -8.07 11.41 11.76
N THR A 165 -8.96 12.40 11.93
CA THR A 165 -10.19 12.50 11.15
C THR A 165 -10.18 13.80 10.39
N LEU A 166 -10.25 13.72 9.07
CA LEU A 166 -10.30 14.85 8.17
C LEU A 166 -11.75 15.06 7.72
N THR A 167 -12.20 16.31 7.73
CA THR A 167 -13.56 16.72 7.29
C THR A 167 -13.49 17.37 5.92
N TYR A 168 -14.45 17.04 5.05
CA TYR A 168 -14.52 17.57 3.71
C TYR A 168 -14.86 19.06 3.68
N ASP A 169 -14.04 19.84 3.02
CA ASP A 169 -14.23 21.27 2.73
C ASP A 169 -14.68 21.42 1.27
N ILE A 170 -15.98 21.58 1.07
CA ILE A 170 -16.59 21.65 -0.25
C ILE A 170 -16.11 22.88 -1.05
N ALA A 171 -15.77 23.98 -0.38
CA ALA A 171 -15.32 25.20 -1.04
C ALA A 171 -13.94 25.04 -1.68
N ASN A 172 -13.09 24.23 -1.08
CA ASN A 172 -11.71 24.01 -1.50
C ASN A 172 -11.48 22.62 -2.11
N LYS A 173 -12.51 21.77 -2.21
CA LYS A 173 -12.43 20.38 -2.71
C LYS A 173 -11.30 19.60 -2.07
N ARG A 174 -11.26 19.57 -0.75
CA ARG A 174 -10.23 18.88 0.02
C ARG A 174 -10.76 18.45 1.37
N TYR A 175 -10.10 17.47 1.94
CA TYR A 175 -10.30 17.10 3.34
C TYR A 175 -9.33 17.89 4.22
N SER A 176 -9.78 18.33 5.39
CA SER A 176 -8.97 19.13 6.29
C SER A 176 -9.20 18.77 7.76
N TYR A 177 -8.17 19.02 8.56
CA TYR A 177 -8.20 18.89 10.01
C TYR A 177 -7.36 20.01 10.62
N VAL A 178 -7.85 20.59 11.70
CA VAL A 178 -7.10 21.55 12.52
C VAL A 178 -7.09 21.05 13.95
N GLY A 179 -5.93 20.75 14.48
CA GLY A 179 -5.81 20.25 15.83
C GLY A 179 -4.43 19.69 16.15
N LYS A 180 -4.32 18.96 17.25
CA LYS A 180 -3.11 18.25 17.61
C LYS A 180 -2.95 17.03 16.71
N TYR A 181 -1.81 16.97 16.04
CA TYR A 181 -1.52 15.85 15.16
C TYR A 181 -0.82 14.71 15.91
N GLY A 182 -1.25 13.49 15.57
CA GLY A 182 -0.70 12.28 16.14
C GLY A 182 -1.38 11.83 17.43
N CYS A 183 -1.49 10.55 17.61
CA CYS A 183 -1.92 9.93 18.84
C CYS A 183 -0.72 9.37 19.60
N GLY A 184 -0.58 9.76 20.84
CA GLY A 184 0.35 9.12 21.76
C GLY A 184 -0.20 7.74 22.13
N GLY A 185 0.30 6.70 21.49
CA GLY A 185 -0.03 5.32 21.81
C GLY A 185 1.00 4.40 21.21
N THR A 186 1.54 3.49 22.00
CA THR A 186 2.32 2.35 21.50
C THR A 186 1.33 1.27 21.12
N THR A 187 1.34 0.84 19.87
CA THR A 187 0.62 -0.37 19.44
C THR A 187 1.34 -1.54 20.10
N VAL A 188 0.71 -2.11 21.10
CA VAL A 188 1.27 -3.24 21.85
C VAL A 188 1.00 -4.56 21.13
N PHE A 189 0.07 -4.54 20.18
CA PHE A 189 -0.33 -5.66 19.36
C PHE A 189 -0.10 -5.30 17.90
N SER A 190 0.70 -6.10 17.22
CA SER A 190 1.00 -5.93 15.80
C SER A 190 0.69 -7.21 15.03
N VAL A 191 0.45 -7.05 13.76
CA VAL A 191 0.24 -8.14 12.80
C VAL A 191 1.36 -8.06 11.80
N HIS A 192 2.05 -9.18 11.59
CA HIS A 192 2.99 -9.32 10.50
C HIS A 192 2.47 -10.36 9.52
N GLU A 193 2.51 -10.00 8.25
CA GLU A 193 1.89 -10.77 7.18
C GLU A 193 2.84 -10.83 6.00
N LYS A 194 3.02 -12.04 5.44
CA LYS A 194 3.90 -12.30 4.31
C LYS A 194 3.16 -13.00 3.19
N ILE A 195 3.40 -12.58 1.96
CA ILE A 195 2.92 -13.29 0.77
C ILE A 195 3.62 -14.65 0.69
N ILE A 196 2.83 -15.72 0.56
CA ILE A 196 3.33 -17.10 0.43
C ILE A 196 3.08 -17.69 -0.95
N SER A 197 2.10 -17.18 -1.69
CA SER A 197 1.88 -17.54 -3.10
C SER A 197 1.06 -16.48 -3.81
N ALA A 198 1.17 -16.44 -5.13
CA ALA A 198 0.31 -15.64 -6.00
C ALA A 198 -0.05 -16.45 -7.25
N THR A 199 -1.30 -16.34 -7.70
CA THR A 199 -1.81 -17.08 -8.86
C THR A 199 -2.60 -16.12 -9.76
N LYS A 200 -2.28 -16.12 -11.03
CA LYS A 200 -3.03 -15.39 -12.06
C LYS A 200 -3.97 -16.35 -12.77
N TYR A 201 -5.21 -15.92 -12.92
CA TYR A 201 -6.24 -16.50 -13.75
C TYR A 201 -6.54 -15.57 -14.94
N SER A 202 -7.43 -15.98 -15.83
CA SER A 202 -7.84 -15.16 -16.99
C SER A 202 -8.48 -13.83 -16.59
N ASP A 203 -9.19 -13.78 -15.45
CA ASP A 203 -10.02 -12.67 -15.01
C ASP A 203 -9.60 -12.06 -13.66
N ARG A 204 -8.62 -12.65 -12.97
CA ARG A 204 -8.21 -12.21 -11.63
C ARG A 204 -6.80 -12.64 -11.25
N ILE A 205 -6.29 -12.01 -10.18
CA ILE A 205 -5.12 -12.48 -9.42
C ILE A 205 -5.59 -12.81 -8.00
N GLU A 206 -5.11 -13.93 -7.47
CA GLU A 206 -5.24 -14.30 -6.07
C GLU A 206 -3.85 -14.28 -5.42
N ILE A 207 -3.71 -13.53 -4.33
CA ILE A 207 -2.51 -13.46 -3.51
C ILE A 207 -2.82 -14.10 -2.17
N VAL A 208 -2.07 -15.11 -1.78
CA VAL A 208 -2.21 -15.77 -0.48
C VAL A 208 -1.11 -15.31 0.44
N SER A 209 -1.49 -14.87 1.62
CA SER A 209 -0.57 -14.52 2.70
C SER A 209 -0.70 -15.46 3.89
N ALA A 210 0.33 -15.49 4.72
CA ALA A 210 0.28 -16.11 6.05
C ALA A 210 0.60 -15.05 7.11
N THR A 211 -0.03 -15.19 8.28
CA THR A 211 -0.10 -14.12 9.27
C THR A 211 0.32 -14.61 10.65
N VAL A 212 1.10 -13.79 11.36
CA VAL A 212 1.40 -13.95 12.79
C VAL A 212 0.94 -12.70 13.56
N TYR A 213 0.54 -12.93 14.80
CA TYR A 213 0.06 -11.88 15.70
C TYR A 213 1.04 -11.73 16.85
N LEU A 214 1.59 -10.54 17.00
CA LEU A 214 2.66 -10.24 17.93
C LEU A 214 2.12 -9.37 19.08
N ASP A 215 2.20 -9.86 20.29
CA ASP A 215 1.80 -9.10 21.48
C ASP A 215 3.04 -8.69 22.29
N GLY A 216 3.38 -7.41 22.19
CA GLY A 216 4.52 -6.85 22.91
C GLY A 216 4.33 -6.78 24.42
N MET A 217 3.09 -6.82 24.95
CA MET A 217 2.84 -6.83 26.41
C MET A 217 3.11 -8.21 27.02
N SER A 218 2.59 -9.26 26.39
CA SER A 218 2.79 -10.63 26.86
C SER A 218 4.09 -11.23 26.35
N ASN A 219 4.77 -10.57 25.44
CA ASN A 219 5.94 -11.07 24.72
C ASN A 219 5.69 -12.45 24.06
N GLN A 220 4.51 -12.61 23.43
CA GLN A 220 4.08 -13.85 22.82
C GLN A 220 3.75 -13.67 21.35
N ILE A 221 3.96 -14.74 20.59
CA ILE A 221 3.45 -14.91 19.22
C ILE A 221 2.15 -15.71 19.30
N TYR A 222 1.12 -15.27 18.59
CA TYR A 222 -0.16 -15.98 18.54
C TYR A 222 -0.50 -16.42 17.12
N LYS A 223 -1.24 -17.54 17.03
CA LYS A 223 -1.76 -18.06 15.78
C LYS A 223 -2.92 -17.23 15.23
N ASP A 224 -3.71 -16.65 16.11
CA ASP A 224 -4.96 -15.97 15.76
C ASP A 224 -5.09 -14.62 16.46
N TYR A 225 -5.89 -13.72 15.86
CA TYR A 225 -6.15 -12.38 16.37
C TYR A 225 -6.68 -12.35 17.80
N ASN A 226 -7.52 -13.32 18.18
CA ASN A 226 -8.14 -13.38 19.50
C ASN A 226 -7.21 -13.96 20.59
N LYS A 227 -5.96 -14.27 20.22
CA LYS A 227 -4.94 -14.80 21.14
C LYS A 227 -5.35 -16.12 21.82
N THR A 228 -6.10 -16.95 21.09
CA THR A 228 -6.58 -18.23 21.65
C THR A 228 -5.48 -19.27 21.74
N LYS A 229 -4.46 -19.16 20.88
CA LYS A 229 -3.35 -20.11 20.81
C LYS A 229 -2.02 -19.41 20.68
N SER A 230 -1.21 -19.45 21.76
CA SER A 230 0.19 -19.02 21.70
C SER A 230 1.03 -20.04 20.90
N LEU A 231 1.93 -19.51 20.08
CA LEU A 231 2.93 -20.25 19.32
C LEU A 231 4.32 -20.22 20.00
N GLY A 232 4.48 -19.41 21.04
CA GLY A 232 5.73 -19.27 21.80
C GLY A 232 6.09 -17.83 22.12
N GLU A 233 7.29 -17.65 22.69
CA GLU A 233 7.80 -16.33 23.02
C GLU A 233 8.12 -15.53 21.75
N ASN A 234 7.85 -14.23 21.81
CA ASN A 234 8.20 -13.29 20.75
C ASN A 234 9.69 -12.93 20.85
N VAL A 235 10.50 -13.63 20.10
CA VAL A 235 11.96 -13.42 20.03
C VAL A 235 12.38 -12.27 19.13
N PHE A 236 11.44 -11.66 18.39
CA PHE A 236 11.72 -10.61 17.41
C PHE A 236 11.93 -9.24 18.06
N TYR A 237 11.33 -8.97 19.21
CA TYR A 237 11.47 -7.71 19.94
C TYR A 237 12.69 -7.70 20.87
N SER A 238 13.85 -8.00 20.31
CA SER A 238 15.11 -7.77 20.98
C SER A 238 15.62 -6.35 20.64
N ASN A 239 16.07 -5.60 21.64
CA ASN A 239 16.72 -4.29 21.42
C ASN A 239 18.03 -4.36 20.61
N ASN A 240 18.42 -5.57 20.19
CA ASN A 240 19.63 -5.81 19.43
C ASN A 240 19.41 -5.89 17.91
N TYR A 241 18.16 -5.87 17.44
CA TYR A 241 17.84 -5.96 16.02
C TYR A 241 17.45 -4.59 15.44
N THR A 242 17.90 -4.31 14.22
CA THR A 242 17.34 -3.24 13.38
C THR A 242 15.92 -3.62 12.93
N ASP A 243 15.18 -2.66 12.38
CA ASP A 243 13.83 -2.92 11.85
C ASP A 243 13.88 -3.94 10.71
N GLU A 244 14.89 -3.84 9.82
CA GLU A 244 15.09 -4.77 8.72
C GLU A 244 15.45 -6.18 9.19
N GLU A 245 16.30 -6.30 10.23
CA GLU A 245 16.65 -7.60 10.80
C GLU A 245 15.43 -8.26 11.46
N ARG A 246 14.60 -7.47 12.12
CA ARG A 246 13.36 -7.95 12.73
C ARG A 246 12.37 -8.44 11.67
N GLU A 247 12.13 -7.65 10.62
CA GLU A 247 11.26 -8.02 9.50
C GLU A 247 11.72 -9.33 8.85
N ALA A 248 13.03 -9.46 8.60
CA ALA A 248 13.60 -10.68 8.04
C ALA A 248 13.40 -11.91 8.94
N LEU A 249 13.46 -11.75 10.27
CA LEU A 249 13.19 -12.82 11.22
C LEU A 249 11.71 -13.22 11.26
N GLU A 250 10.81 -12.23 11.23
CA GLU A 250 9.36 -12.44 11.17
C GLU A 250 8.99 -13.16 9.87
N ASP A 251 9.52 -12.70 8.74
CA ASP A 251 9.35 -13.32 7.43
C ASP A 251 9.80 -14.77 7.40
N LYS A 252 10.99 -15.03 7.96
CA LYS A 252 11.51 -16.40 8.07
C LYS A 252 10.64 -17.27 8.95
N TYR A 253 10.15 -16.74 10.07
CA TYR A 253 9.26 -17.48 10.96
C TYR A 253 7.96 -17.86 10.25
N ILE A 254 7.37 -16.94 9.48
CA ILE A 254 6.19 -17.22 8.67
C ILE A 254 6.49 -18.34 7.65
N GLU A 255 7.58 -18.22 6.91
CA GLU A 255 7.95 -19.23 5.90
C GLU A 255 8.12 -20.63 6.51
N ASP A 256 8.80 -20.73 7.66
CA ASP A 256 9.05 -21.99 8.34
C ASP A 256 7.76 -22.60 8.95
N ASN A 257 6.72 -21.79 9.20
CA ASN A 257 5.51 -22.19 9.91
C ASN A 257 4.21 -22.00 9.12
N LYS A 258 4.25 -21.56 7.85
CA LYS A 258 3.07 -21.16 7.04
C LYS A 258 1.93 -22.17 7.04
N ASP A 259 2.26 -23.48 7.15
CA ASP A 259 1.27 -24.54 7.19
C ASP A 259 0.47 -24.61 8.50
N ASN A 260 0.91 -23.91 9.54
CA ASN A 260 0.26 -23.86 10.85
C ASN A 260 -0.33 -22.50 11.18
N LEU A 261 -0.15 -21.50 10.29
CA LEU A 261 -0.60 -20.13 10.48
C LEU A 261 -1.94 -19.87 9.80
N GLU A 262 -2.65 -18.83 10.23
CA GLU A 262 -3.79 -18.30 9.49
C GLU A 262 -3.32 -17.80 8.13
N GLN A 263 -4.13 -18.07 7.10
CA GLN A 263 -3.86 -17.63 5.74
C GLN A 263 -5.06 -16.86 5.22
N TYR A 264 -4.76 -15.79 4.47
CA TYR A 264 -5.75 -14.93 3.83
C TYR A 264 -5.52 -14.91 2.33
N THR A 265 -6.59 -14.95 1.55
CA THR A 265 -6.57 -14.78 0.10
C THR A 265 -7.11 -13.40 -0.26
N TYR A 266 -6.29 -12.62 -0.92
CA TYR A 266 -6.62 -11.34 -1.52
C TYR A 266 -6.98 -11.56 -2.97
N THR A 267 -8.20 -11.21 -3.37
CA THR A 267 -8.68 -11.37 -4.75
C THR A 267 -8.74 -10.01 -5.44
N TYR A 268 -8.07 -9.93 -6.58
CA TYR A 268 -8.04 -8.76 -7.46
C TYR A 268 -8.62 -9.12 -8.81
N ASN A 269 -9.74 -8.50 -9.19
CA ASN A 269 -10.34 -8.72 -10.49
C ASN A 269 -9.72 -7.81 -11.55
N LEU A 270 -9.61 -8.32 -12.77
CA LEU A 270 -9.19 -7.58 -13.94
C LEU A 270 -10.35 -6.78 -14.51
N ASN A 271 -10.17 -5.47 -14.73
CA ASN A 271 -11.15 -4.65 -15.42
C ASN A 271 -10.92 -4.65 -16.94
N GLU A 272 -11.83 -4.01 -17.68
CA GLU A 272 -11.77 -3.91 -19.16
C GLU A 272 -10.54 -3.13 -19.66
N ASP A 273 -9.96 -2.25 -18.84
CA ASP A 273 -8.77 -1.46 -19.15
C ASP A 273 -7.46 -2.20 -18.84
N GLY A 274 -7.54 -3.42 -18.30
CA GLY A 274 -6.37 -4.23 -17.97
C GLY A 274 -5.77 -3.97 -16.58
N PHE A 275 -6.49 -3.31 -15.68
CA PHE A 275 -6.05 -3.05 -14.30
C PHE A 275 -6.69 -4.01 -13.31
N TYR A 276 -5.90 -4.43 -12.31
CA TYR A 276 -6.38 -5.25 -11.21
C TYR A 276 -6.83 -4.37 -10.04
N TYR A 277 -7.99 -4.67 -9.47
CA TYR A 277 -8.55 -3.97 -8.31
C TYR A 277 -9.08 -4.95 -7.28
N LEU A 278 -8.93 -4.61 -6.00
CA LEU A 278 -9.30 -5.44 -4.86
C LEU A 278 -10.81 -5.66 -4.81
N THR A 279 -11.23 -6.92 -4.66
CA THR A 279 -12.64 -7.29 -4.53
C THR A 279 -12.97 -7.99 -3.22
N SER A 280 -12.03 -8.78 -2.70
CA SER A 280 -12.21 -9.44 -1.40
C SER A 280 -10.90 -9.78 -0.72
N VAL A 281 -10.97 -9.93 0.59
CA VAL A 281 -9.96 -10.59 1.42
C VAL A 281 -10.68 -11.63 2.26
N GLU A 282 -10.26 -12.89 2.20
CA GLU A 282 -10.94 -13.98 2.88
C GLU A 282 -9.93 -14.89 3.59
N ARG A 283 -10.24 -15.26 4.85
CA ARG A 283 -9.46 -16.26 5.56
C ARG A 283 -9.71 -17.63 4.96
N THR A 284 -8.68 -18.22 4.37
CA THR A 284 -8.76 -19.52 3.68
C THR A 284 -8.22 -20.66 4.53
N LYS A 285 -7.47 -20.34 5.58
CA LYS A 285 -6.96 -21.32 6.54
C LYS A 285 -6.95 -20.71 7.94
N ALA A 286 -7.43 -21.45 8.94
CA ALA A 286 -7.47 -21.08 10.36
C ALA A 286 -6.57 -21.97 11.22
#